data_e5025ec0be3fddc2f57c23f635bb7cb4
#
_entry.id   e5025ec0be3fddc2f57c23f635bb7cb4
#
_cell.length_a   1.000
_cell.length_b   1.000
_cell.length_c   1.000
_cell.angle_alpha   90.00
_cell.angle_beta   90.00
_cell.angle_gamma   90.00
#
_symmetry.space_group_name_H-M   'P 1'
#
loop_
_entity.id
_entity.type
_entity.pdbx_description
1 polymer ?
#
loop_
_entity_poly.entity_id
_entity_poly.type
_entity_poly.pdbx_seq_one_letter_code
_entity_poly.pdbx_strand_id
1 'polypeptide(L)'
;MALKDSEIVARRDEKWKKIADHVWPLCRALMDDLWDPEDVKKFLFARPGEPKDAWASRCNVAVLNNYYKPAVRSYAALLSEYRLDDAPESLEESGHDVDLRGNDLRVFLSNVDTEALALGAAVVVVDYNEKLERPYLAMARYGRSSFSL
;
A
#
# COMPACT_ATOMS: atom_id res chain seq x y z
N MET A 1 -14.81 -7.08 17.91
CA MET A 1 -14.47 -5.98 18.86
C MET A 1 -13.46 -5.10 18.16
N ALA A 2 -13.93 -4.01 17.54
CA ALA A 2 -13.04 -3.09 16.83
C ALA A 2 -12.21 -2.30 17.85
N LEU A 3 -10.88 -2.39 17.75
CA LEU A 3 -9.97 -1.55 18.52
C LEU A 3 -10.17 -0.10 18.08
N LYS A 4 -10.37 0.80 19.00
CA LYS A 4 -10.45 2.23 18.68
C LYS A 4 -9.10 2.70 18.16
N ASP A 5 -9.10 3.53 17.11
CA ASP A 5 -7.87 4.07 16.51
C ASP A 5 -6.93 4.69 17.56
N SER A 6 -7.50 5.29 18.63
CA SER A 6 -6.75 5.83 19.75
C SER A 6 -5.93 4.79 20.54
N GLU A 7 -6.37 3.54 20.60
CA GLU A 7 -5.66 2.48 21.34
C GLU A 7 -4.51 1.89 20.51
N ILE A 8 -4.67 1.85 19.18
CA ILE A 8 -3.62 1.43 18.26
C ILE A 8 -2.50 2.48 18.24
N VAL A 9 -2.86 3.75 18.19
CA VAL A 9 -1.91 4.87 18.19
C VAL A 9 -1.15 4.99 19.52
N ALA A 10 -1.82 4.78 20.65
CA ALA A 10 -1.18 4.86 21.98
C ALA A 10 -0.15 3.74 22.24
N ARG A 11 -0.19 2.64 21.48
CA ARG A 11 0.77 1.53 21.60
C ARG A 11 1.98 1.66 20.70
N ARG A 12 2.04 2.68 19.84
CA ARG A 12 3.21 2.94 18.98
C ARG A 12 4.30 3.60 19.82
N ASP A 13 5.49 3.03 19.77
CA ASP A 13 6.67 3.76 20.19
C ASP A 13 6.97 4.91 19.23
N GLU A 14 7.79 5.88 19.63
CA GLU A 14 8.12 7.05 18.79
C GLU A 14 8.79 6.66 17.46
N LYS A 15 9.49 5.51 17.41
CA LYS A 15 10.15 5.02 16.20
C LYS A 15 9.12 4.61 15.14
N TRP A 16 8.11 3.86 15.54
CA TRP A 16 7.02 3.47 14.65
C TRP A 16 6.20 4.66 14.18
N LYS A 17 6.00 5.64 15.06
CA LYS A 17 5.33 6.88 14.68
C LYS A 17 6.09 7.62 13.58
N LYS A 18 7.41 7.77 13.70
CA LYS A 18 8.23 8.39 12.66
C LYS A 18 8.16 7.64 11.32
N ILE A 19 8.16 6.32 11.35
CA ILE A 19 7.99 5.49 10.15
C ILE A 19 6.62 5.75 9.52
N ALA A 20 5.56 5.72 10.32
CA ALA A 20 4.19 5.94 9.84
C ALA A 20 3.99 7.35 9.27
N ASP A 21 4.58 8.36 9.89
CA ASP A 21 4.35 9.76 9.52
C ASP A 21 5.22 10.21 8.32
N HIS A 22 6.35 9.53 8.05
CA HIS A 22 7.30 9.96 7.03
C HIS A 22 7.63 8.88 5.98
N VAL A 23 7.87 7.65 6.40
CA VAL A 23 8.32 6.59 5.48
C VAL A 23 7.15 6.04 4.66
N TRP A 24 6.06 5.66 5.30
CA TRP A 24 4.91 5.09 4.59
C TRP A 24 4.26 6.04 3.57
N PRO A 25 4.05 7.33 3.87
CA PRO A 25 3.55 8.28 2.86
C PRO A 25 4.50 8.39 1.66
N LEU A 26 5.82 8.38 1.89
CA LEU A 26 6.80 8.38 0.81
C LEU A 26 6.72 7.09 -0.04
N CYS A 27 6.73 5.93 0.60
CA CYS A 27 6.60 4.64 -0.09
C CYS A 27 5.31 4.59 -0.91
N ARG A 28 4.21 5.10 -0.38
CA ARG A 28 2.93 5.19 -1.08
C ARG A 28 3.01 6.11 -2.29
N ALA A 29 3.54 7.31 -2.14
CA ALA A 29 3.71 8.27 -3.23
C ALA A 29 4.58 7.67 -4.35
N LEU A 30 5.65 6.96 -4.00
CA LEU A 30 6.52 6.26 -4.95
C LEU A 30 5.80 5.10 -5.66
N MET A 31 4.97 4.33 -4.97
CA MET A 31 4.20 3.23 -5.56
C MET A 31 3.09 3.73 -6.49
N ASP A 32 2.44 4.83 -6.14
CA ASP A 32 1.34 5.41 -6.90
C ASP A 32 1.83 6.36 -8.03
N ASP A 33 3.16 6.58 -8.16
CA ASP A 33 3.79 7.58 -9.05
C ASP A 33 3.24 9.00 -8.84
N LEU A 34 2.77 9.29 -7.63
CA LEU A 34 2.26 10.61 -7.24
C LEU A 34 3.44 11.45 -6.73
N TRP A 35 3.95 12.30 -7.61
CA TRP A 35 5.06 13.18 -7.30
C TRP A 35 4.79 14.58 -7.83
N ASP A 36 4.07 15.36 -7.04
CA ASP A 36 3.84 16.76 -7.32
C ASP A 36 4.82 17.67 -6.52
N PRO A 37 4.93 18.97 -6.84
CA PRO A 37 5.81 19.89 -6.12
C PRO A 37 5.54 20.00 -4.62
N GLU A 38 4.32 19.76 -4.17
CA GLU A 38 3.97 19.80 -2.74
C GLU A 38 4.46 18.53 -2.02
N ASP A 39 4.40 17.37 -2.68
CA ASP A 39 4.98 16.13 -2.16
C ASP A 39 6.50 16.22 -2.11
N VAL A 40 7.14 16.82 -3.13
CA VAL A 40 8.58 17.07 -3.12
C VAL A 40 9.00 17.88 -1.89
N LYS A 41 8.26 18.92 -1.53
CA LYS A 41 8.54 19.74 -0.34
C LYS A 41 8.49 18.95 0.97
N LYS A 42 7.65 17.91 1.07
CA LYS A 42 7.57 17.05 2.24
C LYS A 42 8.80 16.16 2.41
N PHE A 43 9.44 15.76 1.32
CA PHE A 43 10.51 14.77 1.32
C PHE A 43 11.90 15.34 1.00
N LEU A 44 11.96 16.50 0.32
CA LEU A 44 13.19 17.18 -0.01
C LEU A 44 13.46 18.30 1.00
N PHE A 45 14.07 17.96 2.12
CA PHE A 45 14.35 18.93 3.20
C PHE A 45 15.31 20.04 2.75
N ALA A 46 15.12 21.24 3.32
CA ALA A 46 16.05 22.32 3.14
C ALA A 46 17.44 21.96 3.71
N ARG A 47 18.51 22.36 3.03
CA ARG A 47 19.87 22.17 3.53
C ARG A 47 20.15 23.19 4.65
N PRO A 48 21.05 22.88 5.60
CA PRO A 48 21.48 23.86 6.59
C PRO A 48 21.95 25.15 5.93
N GLY A 49 21.35 26.29 6.29
CA GLY A 49 21.69 27.61 5.72
C GLY A 49 21.13 27.91 4.32
N GLU A 50 20.32 27.03 3.74
CA GLU A 50 19.70 27.25 2.44
C GLU A 50 18.56 28.29 2.55
N PRO A 51 18.58 29.39 1.73
CA PRO A 51 17.48 30.34 1.66
C PRO A 51 16.18 29.67 1.20
N LYS A 52 15.02 30.15 1.71
CA LYS A 52 13.72 29.54 1.40
C LYS A 52 13.36 29.55 -0.08
N ASP A 53 13.71 30.61 -0.80
CA ASP A 53 13.50 30.77 -2.24
C ASP A 53 14.39 29.81 -3.05
N ALA A 54 15.64 29.61 -2.66
CA ALA A 54 16.53 28.64 -3.25
C ALA A 54 16.01 27.20 -3.05
N TRP A 55 15.56 26.86 -1.84
CA TRP A 55 14.93 25.58 -1.56
C TRP A 55 13.65 25.35 -2.39
N ALA A 56 12.76 26.36 -2.45
CA ALA A 56 11.56 26.28 -3.26
C ALA A 56 11.86 26.08 -4.75
N SER A 57 12.84 26.81 -5.28
CA SER A 57 13.31 26.63 -6.65
C SER A 57 13.86 25.23 -6.91
N ARG A 58 14.63 24.68 -5.96
CA ARG A 58 15.14 23.31 -6.03
C ARG A 58 14.02 22.27 -6.00
N CYS A 59 12.98 22.47 -5.19
CA CYS A 59 11.81 21.59 -5.19
C CYS A 59 11.07 21.61 -6.54
N ASN A 60 10.93 22.77 -7.17
CA ASN A 60 10.19 22.92 -8.43
C ASN A 60 10.92 22.26 -9.62
N VAL A 61 12.24 22.13 -9.58
CA VAL A 61 13.04 21.49 -10.65
C VAL A 61 13.47 20.06 -10.31
N ALA A 62 13.09 19.56 -9.14
CA ALA A 62 13.45 18.21 -8.71
C ALA A 62 12.77 17.17 -9.59
N VAL A 63 13.56 16.28 -10.17
CA VAL A 63 13.08 15.13 -10.94
C VAL A 63 13.28 13.87 -10.09
N LEU A 64 12.21 13.10 -9.94
CA LEU A 64 12.25 11.81 -9.27
C LEU A 64 12.51 10.70 -10.29
N ASN A 65 13.66 10.05 -10.17
CA ASN A 65 13.88 8.77 -10.82
C ASN A 65 13.38 7.66 -9.89
N ASN A 66 12.15 7.21 -10.12
CA ASN A 66 11.51 6.22 -9.27
C ASN A 66 12.06 4.81 -9.54
N TYR A 67 13.06 4.39 -8.78
CA TYR A 67 13.57 3.02 -8.79
C TYR A 67 12.85 2.10 -7.77
N TYR A 68 12.09 2.68 -6.86
CA TYR A 68 11.42 1.94 -5.78
C TYR A 68 10.32 1.03 -6.34
N LYS A 69 9.40 1.57 -7.10
CA LYS A 69 8.27 0.83 -7.66
C LYS A 69 8.70 -0.35 -8.56
N PRO A 70 9.63 -0.18 -9.52
CA PRO A 70 10.14 -1.29 -10.31
C PRO A 70 10.81 -2.36 -9.43
N ALA A 71 11.60 -1.97 -8.42
CA ALA A 71 12.24 -2.91 -7.51
C ALA A 71 11.21 -3.73 -6.72
N VAL A 72 10.22 -3.08 -6.10
CA VAL A 72 9.15 -3.76 -5.35
C VAL A 72 8.41 -4.74 -6.27
N ARG A 73 8.03 -4.33 -7.48
CA ARG A 73 7.35 -5.19 -8.44
C ARG A 73 8.19 -6.38 -8.89
N SER A 74 9.49 -6.19 -9.08
CA SER A 74 10.40 -7.28 -9.45
C SER A 74 10.49 -8.32 -8.33
N TYR A 75 10.57 -7.89 -7.07
CA TYR A 75 10.56 -8.81 -5.93
C TYR A 75 9.21 -9.50 -5.74
N ALA A 76 8.10 -8.77 -5.88
CA ALA A 76 6.76 -9.37 -5.82
C ALA A 76 6.56 -10.44 -6.90
N ALA A 77 7.09 -10.21 -8.12
CA ALA A 77 7.01 -11.18 -9.19
C ALA A 77 7.75 -12.50 -8.90
N LEU A 78 8.78 -12.47 -8.05
CA LEU A 78 9.49 -13.69 -7.61
C LEU A 78 8.68 -14.51 -6.60
N LEU A 79 7.71 -13.89 -5.92
CA LEU A 79 6.86 -14.56 -4.92
C LEU A 79 5.58 -15.16 -5.54
N SER A 80 5.36 -15.03 -6.84
CA SER A 80 4.07 -15.27 -7.50
C SER A 80 3.76 -16.75 -7.82
N GLU A 81 4.48 -17.72 -7.26
CA GLU A 81 4.13 -19.13 -7.38
C GLU A 81 3.20 -19.56 -6.24
N TYR A 82 1.90 -19.29 -6.39
CA TYR A 82 0.89 -19.80 -5.47
C TYR A 82 0.36 -21.14 -5.96
N ARG A 83 0.30 -22.11 -5.05
CA ARG A 83 -0.40 -23.37 -5.23
C ARG A 83 -1.54 -23.44 -4.24
N LEU A 84 -2.71 -23.78 -4.75
CA LEU A 84 -3.85 -24.18 -3.94
C LEU A 84 -3.93 -25.70 -4.01
N ASP A 85 -3.59 -26.35 -2.90
CA ASP A 85 -3.78 -27.78 -2.76
C ASP A 85 -5.07 -27.97 -1.94
N ASP A 86 -5.99 -28.82 -2.44
CA ASP A 86 -7.27 -29.14 -1.81
C ASP A 86 -8.18 -27.91 -1.52
N ALA A 87 -8.30 -27.00 -2.50
CA ALA A 87 -9.18 -25.85 -2.36
C ALA A 87 -10.65 -26.28 -2.24
N PRO A 88 -11.45 -25.62 -1.37
CA PRO A 88 -12.90 -25.81 -1.36
C PRO A 88 -13.52 -25.44 -2.71
N GLU A 89 -14.54 -26.18 -3.14
CA GLU A 89 -15.26 -25.95 -4.41
C GLU A 89 -15.74 -24.49 -4.57
N SER A 90 -16.19 -23.86 -3.48
CA SER A 90 -16.59 -22.45 -3.45
C SER A 90 -15.46 -21.48 -3.82
N LEU A 91 -14.20 -21.84 -3.55
CA LEU A 91 -13.04 -21.04 -3.92
C LEU A 91 -12.62 -21.30 -5.37
N GLU A 92 -12.81 -22.50 -5.87
CA GLU A 92 -12.59 -22.84 -7.29
C GLU A 92 -13.59 -22.09 -8.18
N GLU A 93 -14.87 -22.06 -7.80
CA GLU A 93 -15.91 -21.33 -8.53
C GLU A 93 -15.71 -19.82 -8.52
N SER A 94 -15.31 -19.24 -7.39
CA SER A 94 -15.05 -17.80 -7.25
C SER A 94 -13.62 -17.39 -7.64
N GLY A 95 -12.76 -18.34 -7.95
CA GLY A 95 -11.33 -18.14 -8.19
C GLY A 95 -10.99 -17.16 -9.32
N HIS A 96 -11.92 -16.92 -10.24
CA HIS A 96 -11.74 -15.97 -11.36
C HIS A 96 -12.05 -14.51 -11.01
N ASP A 97 -12.72 -14.26 -9.90
CA ASP A 97 -13.06 -12.91 -9.43
C ASP A 97 -13.19 -12.92 -7.91
N VAL A 98 -12.07 -13.01 -7.22
CA VAL A 98 -12.05 -13.15 -5.75
C VAL A 98 -12.29 -11.83 -5.02
N ASP A 99 -12.14 -10.69 -5.68
CA ASP A 99 -12.21 -9.35 -5.06
C ASP A 99 -13.37 -8.49 -5.59
N LEU A 100 -14.28 -9.06 -6.37
CA LEU A 100 -15.39 -8.38 -7.05
C LEU A 100 -14.94 -7.28 -8.04
N ARG A 101 -13.68 -7.37 -8.53
CA ARG A 101 -13.09 -6.43 -9.50
C ARG A 101 -12.57 -7.15 -10.75
N GLY A 102 -12.87 -8.44 -10.86
CA GLY A 102 -12.42 -9.29 -11.97
C GLY A 102 -10.99 -9.80 -11.82
N ASN A 103 -10.40 -9.71 -10.63
CA ASN A 103 -9.09 -10.30 -10.38
C ASN A 103 -9.23 -11.75 -9.93
N ASP A 104 -8.46 -12.63 -10.53
CA ASP A 104 -8.28 -13.97 -10.02
C ASP A 104 -7.46 -13.97 -8.71
N LEU A 105 -7.46 -15.09 -8.00
CA LEU A 105 -6.75 -15.22 -6.74
C LEU A 105 -5.25 -14.93 -6.88
N ARG A 106 -4.63 -15.34 -7.99
CA ARG A 106 -3.20 -15.15 -8.23
C ARG A 106 -2.87 -13.68 -8.38
N VAL A 107 -3.65 -12.95 -9.17
CA VAL A 107 -3.49 -11.49 -9.35
C VAL A 107 -3.74 -10.78 -8.03
N PHE A 108 -4.78 -11.17 -7.28
CA PHE A 108 -5.08 -10.60 -5.98
C PHE A 108 -3.91 -10.78 -5.00
N LEU A 109 -3.37 -11.98 -4.84
CA LEU A 109 -2.24 -12.27 -3.96
C LEU A 109 -0.96 -11.55 -4.39
N SER A 110 -0.68 -11.45 -5.69
CA SER A 110 0.45 -10.66 -6.20
C SER A 110 0.33 -9.16 -5.84
N ASN A 111 -0.89 -8.62 -5.83
CA ASN A 111 -1.14 -7.27 -5.36
C ASN A 111 -0.93 -7.13 -3.85
N VAL A 112 -1.34 -8.15 -3.06
CA VAL A 112 -1.10 -8.21 -1.62
C VAL A 112 0.40 -8.23 -1.31
N ASP A 113 1.17 -9.05 -2.02
CA ASP A 113 2.63 -9.11 -1.85
C ASP A 113 3.31 -7.81 -2.22
N THR A 114 2.89 -7.20 -3.33
CA THR A 114 3.39 -5.88 -3.74
C THR A 114 3.16 -4.85 -2.64
N GLU A 115 1.97 -4.83 -2.04
CA GLU A 115 1.63 -3.94 -0.94
C GLU A 115 2.44 -4.24 0.32
N ALA A 116 2.57 -5.52 0.68
CA ALA A 116 3.34 -5.95 1.84
C ALA A 116 4.83 -5.62 1.71
N LEU A 117 5.42 -5.83 0.53
CA LEU A 117 6.81 -5.46 0.24
C LEU A 117 7.02 -3.94 0.27
N ALA A 118 6.05 -3.19 -0.25
CA ALA A 118 6.15 -1.72 -0.29
C ALA A 118 6.00 -1.08 1.10
N LEU A 119 5.14 -1.58 1.95
CA LEU A 119 4.79 -0.93 3.22
C LEU A 119 5.15 -1.73 4.47
N GLY A 120 5.67 -2.95 4.29
CA GLY A 120 6.02 -3.85 5.38
C GLY A 120 4.86 -4.69 5.90
N ALA A 121 3.61 -4.42 5.50
CA ALA A 121 2.43 -5.19 5.83
C ALA A 121 1.30 -4.95 4.84
N ALA A 122 0.47 -5.97 4.64
CA ALA A 122 -0.82 -5.88 3.96
C ALA A 122 -1.87 -6.61 4.79
N VAL A 123 -3.09 -6.10 4.80
CA VAL A 123 -4.21 -6.73 5.51
C VAL A 123 -5.25 -7.18 4.49
N VAL A 124 -5.58 -8.46 4.53
CA VAL A 124 -6.66 -9.03 3.72
C VAL A 124 -7.86 -9.27 4.63
N VAL A 125 -8.99 -8.80 4.21
CA VAL A 125 -10.28 -8.99 4.88
C VAL A 125 -11.11 -9.93 4.02
N VAL A 126 -11.71 -10.93 4.63
CA VAL A 126 -12.73 -11.77 3.99
C VAL A 126 -14.08 -11.20 4.39
N ASP A 127 -14.91 -10.89 3.41
CA ASP A 127 -16.25 -10.35 3.62
C ASP A 127 -17.25 -11.07 2.71
N TYR A 128 -18.53 -10.84 2.89
CA TYR A 128 -19.60 -11.53 2.20
C TYR A 128 -20.49 -10.53 1.45
N ASN A 129 -20.69 -10.76 0.14
CA ASN A 129 -21.57 -9.95 -0.67
C ASN A 129 -22.98 -10.58 -0.70
N GLU A 130 -23.92 -9.96 0.00
CA GLU A 130 -25.30 -10.44 0.10
C GLU A 130 -26.05 -10.50 -1.24
N LYS A 131 -25.70 -9.60 -2.20
CA LYS A 131 -26.37 -9.57 -3.51
C LYS A 131 -25.89 -10.67 -4.45
N LEU A 132 -24.65 -11.07 -4.32
CA LEU A 132 -24.03 -12.12 -5.12
C LEU A 132 -23.95 -13.46 -4.37
N GLU A 133 -24.41 -13.47 -3.11
CA GLU A 133 -24.43 -14.63 -2.22
C GLU A 133 -23.09 -15.38 -2.17
N ARG A 134 -21.98 -14.64 -2.19
CA ARG A 134 -20.64 -15.23 -2.16
C ARG A 134 -19.65 -14.43 -1.32
N PRO A 135 -18.63 -15.11 -0.72
CA PRO A 135 -17.53 -14.43 -0.07
C PRO A 135 -16.62 -13.73 -1.10
N TYR A 136 -15.93 -12.70 -0.67
CA TYR A 136 -14.91 -12.02 -1.45
C TYR A 136 -13.75 -11.56 -0.56
N LEU A 137 -12.62 -11.28 -1.20
CA LEU A 137 -11.41 -10.79 -0.55
C LEU A 137 -11.27 -9.28 -0.79
N ALA A 138 -11.01 -8.54 0.26
CA ALA A 138 -10.70 -7.12 0.17
C ALA A 138 -9.32 -6.85 0.78
N MET A 139 -8.49 -6.07 0.07
CA MET A 139 -7.20 -5.64 0.60
C MET A 139 -7.36 -4.25 1.24
N ALA A 140 -7.13 -4.18 2.56
CA ALA A 140 -7.06 -2.92 3.29
C ALA A 140 -5.66 -2.31 3.12
N ARG A 141 -5.60 -1.14 2.46
CA ARG A 141 -4.34 -0.42 2.25
C ARG A 141 -3.97 0.39 3.48
N TYR A 142 -2.75 0.22 3.95
CA TYR A 142 -2.21 1.02 5.05
C TYR A 142 -2.06 2.49 4.64
N GLY A 143 -2.45 3.43 5.51
CA GLY A 143 -2.24 4.87 5.30
C GLY A 143 -3.35 5.63 4.57
N ARG A 144 -4.46 5.00 4.20
CA ARG A 144 -5.69 5.71 3.82
C ARG A 144 -6.61 5.82 5.04
N SER A 145 -7.00 7.05 5.35
CA SER A 145 -7.89 7.39 6.48
C SER A 145 -9.37 7.00 6.29
N SER A 146 -9.69 6.27 5.23
CA SER A 146 -11.03 5.75 4.98
C SER A 146 -10.93 4.35 4.41
N PHE A 147 -11.45 3.37 5.14
CA PHE A 147 -11.89 2.12 4.57
C PHE A 147 -13.07 2.46 3.65
N SER A 148 -12.85 2.64 2.37
CA SER A 148 -13.90 2.56 1.38
C SER A 148 -13.99 1.10 0.95
N LEU A 149 -14.94 0.40 1.56
CA LEU A 149 -15.49 -0.85 1.07
C LEU A 149 -16.20 -0.63 -0.25
#